data_3acf735abd7fb720431f01f3f3d57788
#
_entry.id   3acf735abd7fb720431f01f3f3d57788
#
_cell.length_a   1.000
_cell.length_b   1.000
_cell.length_c   1.000
_cell.angle_alpha   90.00
_cell.angle_beta   90.00
_cell.angle_gamma   90.00
#
_symmetry.space_group_name_H-M   'P 1'
#
loop_
_entity.id
_entity.type
_entity.pdbx_description
1 polymer ?
#
loop_
_entity_poly.entity_id
_entity_poly.type
_entity_poly.pdbx_seq_one_letter_code
_entity_poly.pdbx_strand_id
1 'polypeptide(L)'
;KVMKYSISNIAWEKEYDGEMYAFLKENGVDGIEIAPTRIFENPYDRLEEAHLYSYMLKNKYGLTVSSMQSIWYGIGQNIFGTDEERQFLTDYTKKAVLFAESMGIKNLVFGCPKNRNVPQGANTDIALEFFKQIGDFAFEHGTNIALEPNPVIYNTNFLNYTKDCCEFVKKVDSKGLKVNIDMGTMIYNKENPHLVKTYKTLVNHIHISYPNLEYIKPCGEYTTLKKVLSKIDYEGYISIEMKKQDDIQKVKDAVLYVKGAF
;
A
#
# COMPACT_ATOMS: atom_id res chain seq x y z
N LYS A 1 -5.92 -14.83 -16.81
CA LYS A 1 -5.01 -14.09 -15.93
C LYS A 1 -5.31 -14.46 -14.49
N VAL A 2 -4.32 -14.47 -13.64
CA VAL A 2 -4.42 -14.96 -12.26
C VAL A 2 -4.03 -13.83 -11.32
N MET A 3 -4.75 -13.71 -10.23
CA MET A 3 -4.41 -12.84 -9.09
C MET A 3 -2.97 -13.11 -8.64
N LYS A 4 -2.24 -12.06 -8.26
CA LYS A 4 -0.83 -12.12 -7.89
C LYS A 4 -0.63 -12.02 -6.39
N TYR A 5 0.37 -12.71 -5.88
CA TYR A 5 0.71 -12.72 -4.46
C TYR A 5 1.93 -11.86 -4.17
N SER A 6 1.89 -11.14 -3.06
CA SER A 6 2.98 -10.30 -2.57
C SER A 6 3.01 -10.28 -1.04
N ILE A 7 4.09 -9.80 -0.48
CA ILE A 7 4.22 -9.52 0.95
C ILE A 7 5.08 -8.29 1.16
N SER A 8 4.73 -7.49 2.16
CA SER A 8 5.53 -6.33 2.56
C SER A 8 6.76 -6.74 3.37
N ASN A 9 7.89 -6.13 3.02
CA ASN A 9 9.17 -6.36 3.68
C ASN A 9 9.26 -5.82 5.12
N ILE A 10 8.21 -5.16 5.62
CA ILE A 10 8.15 -4.75 7.02
C ILE A 10 7.92 -5.93 7.99
N ALA A 11 7.52 -7.09 7.44
CA ALA A 11 7.15 -8.25 8.24
C ALA A 11 8.36 -8.99 8.86
N TRP A 12 9.60 -8.69 8.42
CA TRP A 12 10.81 -9.35 8.92
C TRP A 12 12.01 -8.40 9.00
N GLU A 13 13.07 -8.85 9.69
CA GLU A 13 14.33 -8.12 9.79
C GLU A 13 15.15 -8.20 8.50
N LYS A 14 15.89 -7.13 8.19
CA LYS A 14 16.68 -6.99 6.94
C LYS A 14 17.68 -8.13 6.71
N GLU A 15 18.21 -8.71 7.77
CA GLU A 15 19.15 -9.84 7.69
C GLU A 15 18.55 -11.09 7.03
N TYR A 16 17.23 -11.24 7.07
CA TYR A 16 16.51 -12.36 6.42
C TYR A 16 16.10 -12.09 4.97
N ASP A 17 16.45 -10.93 4.39
CA ASP A 17 15.99 -10.57 3.02
C ASP A 17 16.34 -11.65 2.00
N GLY A 18 17.57 -12.12 1.98
CA GLY A 18 18.01 -13.15 1.03
C GLY A 18 17.27 -14.49 1.20
N GLU A 19 17.04 -14.90 2.44
CA GLU A 19 16.30 -16.11 2.77
C GLU A 19 14.82 -15.98 2.36
N MET A 20 14.21 -14.85 2.66
CA MET A 20 12.81 -14.59 2.29
C MET A 20 12.62 -14.51 0.78
N TYR A 21 13.50 -13.82 0.05
CA TYR A 21 13.38 -13.74 -1.41
C TYR A 21 13.50 -15.10 -2.08
N ALA A 22 14.41 -15.96 -1.60
CA ALA A 22 14.52 -17.34 -2.07
C ALA A 22 13.23 -18.14 -1.78
N PHE A 23 12.73 -18.06 -0.55
CA PHE A 23 11.49 -18.71 -0.13
C PHE A 23 10.27 -18.25 -0.97
N LEU A 24 10.13 -16.96 -1.22
CA LEU A 24 9.05 -16.40 -2.03
C LEU A 24 9.10 -16.94 -3.47
N LYS A 25 10.29 -16.99 -4.08
CA LYS A 25 10.51 -17.59 -5.39
C LYS A 25 10.10 -19.06 -5.44
N GLU A 26 10.60 -19.84 -4.49
CA GLU A 26 10.32 -21.30 -4.41
C GLU A 26 8.84 -21.61 -4.24
N ASN A 27 8.11 -20.72 -3.57
CA ASN A 27 6.68 -20.85 -3.34
C ASN A 27 5.81 -20.11 -4.37
N GLY A 28 6.37 -19.63 -5.48
CA GLY A 28 5.62 -19.00 -6.56
C GLY A 28 4.87 -17.75 -6.12
N VAL A 29 5.50 -16.91 -5.30
CA VAL A 29 5.04 -15.56 -4.98
C VAL A 29 5.54 -14.60 -6.05
N ASP A 30 4.69 -13.69 -6.54
CA ASP A 30 4.96 -12.89 -7.73
C ASP A 30 5.73 -11.60 -7.41
N GLY A 31 5.58 -11.08 -6.20
CA GLY A 31 6.11 -9.78 -5.86
C GLY A 31 6.47 -9.57 -4.40
N ILE A 32 7.10 -8.45 -4.17
CA ILE A 32 7.40 -7.91 -2.84
C ILE A 32 6.92 -6.47 -2.78
N GLU A 33 6.27 -6.10 -1.68
CA GLU A 33 6.01 -4.72 -1.34
C GLU A 33 7.14 -4.20 -0.47
N ILE A 34 7.54 -2.96 -0.67
CA ILE A 34 8.68 -2.39 0.05
C ILE A 34 8.29 -1.15 0.86
N ALA A 35 8.92 -0.99 2.02
CA ALA A 35 9.08 0.30 2.68
C ALA A 35 10.44 0.88 2.25
N PRO A 36 10.49 1.98 1.46
CA PRO A 36 11.74 2.45 0.86
C PRO A 36 12.84 2.74 1.86
N THR A 37 12.50 3.34 3.01
CA THR A 37 13.46 3.67 4.08
C THR A 37 14.06 2.44 4.78
N ARG A 38 13.44 1.27 4.64
CA ARG A 38 14.00 0.00 5.11
C ARG A 38 15.13 -0.50 4.21
N ILE A 39 15.16 -0.07 2.96
CA ILE A 39 16.15 -0.49 1.96
C ILE A 39 17.27 0.53 1.87
N PHE A 40 16.93 1.81 1.74
CA PHE A 40 17.87 2.90 1.54
C PHE A 40 17.70 4.00 2.59
N GLU A 41 18.79 4.57 3.04
CA GLU A 41 18.79 5.87 3.70
C GLU A 41 18.51 6.95 2.64
N ASN A 42 17.56 7.88 2.91
CA ASN A 42 17.11 8.90 1.96
C ASN A 42 16.74 8.30 0.57
N PRO A 43 15.75 7.39 0.52
CA PRO A 43 15.50 6.55 -0.66
C PRO A 43 15.23 7.34 -1.93
N TYR A 44 14.55 8.49 -1.82
CA TYR A 44 14.12 9.24 -2.99
C TYR A 44 15.23 10.04 -3.69
N ASP A 45 16.42 10.04 -3.14
CA ASP A 45 17.63 10.54 -3.78
C ASP A 45 18.50 9.41 -4.39
N ARG A 46 18.00 8.15 -4.40
CA ARG A 46 18.71 6.92 -4.79
C ARG A 46 18.10 6.22 -6.01
N LEU A 47 17.78 6.97 -7.06
CA LEU A 47 17.03 6.41 -8.20
C LEU A 47 17.79 5.31 -8.96
N GLU A 48 19.11 5.46 -9.12
CA GLU A 48 19.93 4.47 -9.78
C GLU A 48 20.05 3.17 -8.97
N GLU A 49 20.33 3.30 -7.68
CA GLU A 49 20.42 2.14 -6.77
C GLU A 49 19.05 1.45 -6.64
N ALA A 50 17.95 2.21 -6.66
CA ALA A 50 16.59 1.68 -6.68
C ALA A 50 16.32 0.84 -7.94
N HIS A 51 16.71 1.35 -9.11
CA HIS A 51 16.62 0.60 -10.36
C HIS A 51 17.42 -0.70 -10.29
N LEU A 52 18.68 -0.65 -9.85
CA LEU A 52 19.54 -1.84 -9.71
C LEU A 52 18.95 -2.85 -8.72
N TYR A 53 18.34 -2.38 -7.63
CA TYR A 53 17.69 -3.26 -6.65
C TYR A 53 16.48 -3.99 -7.26
N SER A 54 15.62 -3.30 -7.98
CA SER A 54 14.48 -3.93 -8.66
C SER A 54 14.93 -4.91 -9.74
N TYR A 55 15.98 -4.59 -10.47
CA TYR A 55 16.61 -5.47 -11.47
C TYR A 55 17.16 -6.74 -10.81
N MET A 56 17.87 -6.63 -9.69
CA MET A 56 18.36 -7.76 -8.91
C MET A 56 17.24 -8.68 -8.44
N LEU A 57 16.16 -8.11 -7.86
CA LEU A 57 15.00 -8.88 -7.42
C LEU A 57 14.39 -9.68 -8.58
N LYS A 58 14.23 -9.03 -9.73
CA LYS A 58 13.64 -9.66 -10.90
C LYS A 58 14.51 -10.79 -11.46
N ASN A 59 15.79 -10.53 -11.67
CA ASN A 59 16.68 -11.48 -12.33
C ASN A 59 17.12 -12.65 -11.43
N LYS A 60 17.38 -12.39 -10.16
CA LYS A 60 17.83 -13.44 -9.24
C LYS A 60 16.67 -14.24 -8.65
N TYR A 61 15.57 -13.55 -8.31
CA TYR A 61 14.48 -14.18 -7.58
C TYR A 61 13.14 -14.24 -8.35
N GLY A 62 13.05 -13.62 -9.52
CA GLY A 62 11.79 -13.56 -10.29
C GLY A 62 10.74 -12.64 -9.68
N LEU A 63 11.09 -11.89 -8.62
CA LEU A 63 10.19 -11.03 -7.89
C LEU A 63 10.06 -9.65 -8.56
N THR A 64 8.83 -9.17 -8.67
CA THR A 64 8.53 -7.78 -9.06
C THR A 64 8.30 -6.94 -7.79
N VAL A 65 8.73 -5.70 -7.77
CA VAL A 65 8.29 -4.79 -6.70
C VAL A 65 6.85 -4.39 -6.98
N SER A 66 5.92 -4.99 -6.24
CA SER A 66 4.47 -4.88 -6.46
C SER A 66 3.92 -3.52 -6.06
N SER A 67 4.48 -2.96 -5.00
CA SER A 67 4.00 -1.73 -4.35
C SER A 67 5.07 -1.17 -3.43
N MET A 68 4.92 0.08 -3.03
CA MET A 68 5.66 0.68 -1.93
C MET A 68 4.73 1.32 -0.93
N GLN A 69 5.07 1.21 0.36
CA GLN A 69 4.31 1.75 1.49
C GLN A 69 5.18 2.64 2.37
N SER A 70 4.58 3.24 3.41
CA SER A 70 5.30 4.13 4.33
C SER A 70 6.04 5.26 3.62
N ILE A 71 5.42 5.79 2.57
CA ILE A 71 6.04 6.74 1.63
C ILE A 71 6.44 8.07 2.28
N TRP A 72 5.85 8.41 3.44
CA TRP A 72 6.16 9.58 4.25
C TRP A 72 6.76 9.22 5.62
N TYR A 73 7.46 8.10 5.70
CA TYR A 73 8.12 7.71 6.94
C TYR A 73 9.09 8.78 7.43
N GLY A 74 8.94 9.20 8.69
CA GLY A 74 9.78 10.25 9.29
C GLY A 74 9.36 11.69 8.95
N ILE A 75 8.31 11.89 8.13
CA ILE A 75 7.80 13.21 7.74
C ILE A 75 6.77 13.68 8.78
N GLY A 76 6.92 14.93 9.25
CA GLY A 76 6.07 15.52 10.30
C GLY A 76 4.99 16.48 9.81
N GLN A 77 5.06 16.96 8.57
CA GLN A 77 4.12 17.89 7.97
C GLN A 77 2.72 17.28 7.83
N ASN A 78 1.69 18.12 7.81
CA ASN A 78 0.29 17.71 7.69
C ASN A 78 -0.36 18.34 6.44
N ILE A 79 -1.22 17.57 5.75
CA ILE A 79 -2.00 18.04 4.59
C ILE A 79 -2.83 19.29 4.95
N PHE A 80 -3.37 19.32 6.16
CA PHE A 80 -4.20 20.42 6.67
C PHE A 80 -3.39 21.49 7.44
N GLY A 81 -2.06 21.45 7.35
CA GLY A 81 -1.15 22.45 7.89
C GLY A 81 -1.07 23.71 7.03
N THR A 82 0.11 24.34 6.98
CA THR A 82 0.33 25.54 6.17
C THR A 82 0.47 25.22 4.68
N ASP A 83 0.46 26.27 3.83
CA ASP A 83 0.70 26.11 2.40
C ASP A 83 2.12 25.61 2.13
N GLU A 84 3.10 26.02 2.93
CA GLU A 84 4.48 25.55 2.85
C GLU A 84 4.60 24.06 3.20
N GLU A 85 3.87 23.60 4.21
CA GLU A 85 3.81 22.18 4.56
C GLU A 85 3.21 21.35 3.41
N ARG A 86 2.11 21.81 2.81
CA ARG A 86 1.51 21.13 1.66
C ARG A 86 2.42 21.12 0.44
N GLN A 87 3.09 22.24 0.16
CA GLN A 87 4.06 22.29 -0.94
C GLN A 87 5.21 21.31 -0.69
N PHE A 88 5.76 21.26 0.52
CA PHE A 88 6.77 20.28 0.89
C PHE A 88 6.28 18.83 0.67
N LEU A 89 5.07 18.50 1.15
CA LEU A 89 4.49 17.16 0.98
C LEU A 89 4.26 16.82 -0.50
N THR A 90 3.83 17.79 -1.29
CA THR A 90 3.67 17.63 -2.75
C THR A 90 5.01 17.30 -3.41
N ASP A 91 6.04 18.07 -3.14
CA ASP A 91 7.37 17.89 -3.74
C ASP A 91 8.02 16.58 -3.28
N TYR A 92 7.87 16.24 -2.00
CA TYR A 92 8.36 14.98 -1.45
C TYR A 92 7.64 13.77 -2.07
N THR A 93 6.32 13.87 -2.29
CA THR A 93 5.55 12.80 -2.96
C THR A 93 5.94 12.67 -4.43
N LYS A 94 6.22 13.76 -5.13
CA LYS A 94 6.75 13.70 -6.49
C LYS A 94 8.08 12.95 -6.56
N LYS A 95 8.99 13.17 -5.61
CA LYS A 95 10.22 12.38 -5.51
C LYS A 95 9.94 10.89 -5.29
N ALA A 96 8.95 10.55 -4.43
CA ALA A 96 8.53 9.18 -4.22
C ALA A 96 7.96 8.54 -5.50
N VAL A 97 7.23 9.30 -6.31
CA VAL A 97 6.72 8.86 -7.63
C VAL A 97 7.86 8.57 -8.61
N LEU A 98 8.87 9.43 -8.68
CA LEU A 98 10.05 9.20 -9.54
C LEU A 98 10.86 7.98 -9.10
N PHE A 99 10.95 7.76 -7.78
CA PHE A 99 11.54 6.53 -7.23
C PHE A 99 10.74 5.28 -7.66
N ALA A 100 9.41 5.34 -7.57
CA ALA A 100 8.54 4.27 -8.03
C ALA A 100 8.70 3.99 -9.54
N GLU A 101 8.77 5.03 -10.36
CA GLU A 101 9.02 4.93 -11.79
C GLU A 101 10.36 4.21 -12.08
N SER A 102 11.44 4.57 -11.38
CA SER A 102 12.77 3.95 -11.56
C SER A 102 12.78 2.46 -11.27
N MET A 103 11.91 1.99 -10.38
CA MET A 103 11.75 0.58 -10.00
C MET A 103 10.64 -0.14 -10.78
N GLY A 104 9.86 0.57 -11.60
CA GLY A 104 8.70 0.02 -12.29
C GLY A 104 7.49 -0.26 -11.39
N ILE A 105 7.43 0.36 -10.21
CA ILE A 105 6.35 0.18 -9.23
C ILE A 105 5.07 0.87 -9.74
N LYS A 106 3.93 0.18 -9.63
CA LYS A 106 2.62 0.67 -10.12
C LYS A 106 1.65 1.08 -9.02
N ASN A 107 2.07 1.03 -7.76
CA ASN A 107 1.25 1.35 -6.60
C ASN A 107 2.07 1.97 -5.47
N LEU A 108 1.71 3.17 -5.06
CA LEU A 108 2.22 3.81 -3.85
C LEU A 108 1.08 3.86 -2.83
N VAL A 109 1.20 3.11 -1.74
CA VAL A 109 0.21 3.10 -0.66
C VAL A 109 0.28 4.41 0.11
N PHE A 110 -0.82 5.14 0.12
CA PHE A 110 -0.98 6.35 0.91
C PHE A 110 -1.84 6.07 2.14
N GLY A 111 -1.23 5.59 3.21
CA GLY A 111 -1.83 5.51 4.54
C GLY A 111 -1.59 6.81 5.32
N CYS A 112 -0.38 7.05 5.75
CA CYS A 112 0.11 8.28 6.38
C CYS A 112 -0.86 8.87 7.44
N PRO A 113 -1.34 8.08 8.43
CA PRO A 113 -2.42 8.50 9.30
C PRO A 113 -2.12 9.78 10.09
N LYS A 114 -0.87 9.97 10.55
CA LYS A 114 -0.46 11.16 11.32
C LYS A 114 -0.49 12.45 10.50
N ASN A 115 -0.22 12.35 9.20
CA ASN A 115 -0.03 13.49 8.30
C ASN A 115 -1.34 13.98 7.68
N ARG A 116 -2.48 13.34 8.00
CA ARG A 116 -3.80 13.68 7.46
C ARG A 116 -4.87 13.95 8.52
N ASN A 117 -4.47 14.17 9.77
CA ASN A 117 -5.40 14.61 10.80
C ASN A 117 -5.94 16.02 10.48
N VAL A 118 -7.26 16.11 10.50
CA VAL A 118 -7.98 17.36 10.26
C VAL A 118 -8.08 18.14 11.57
N PRO A 119 -7.45 19.33 11.67
CA PRO A 119 -7.67 20.22 12.81
C PRO A 119 -9.13 20.68 12.90
N GLN A 120 -9.57 21.02 14.11
CA GLN A 120 -10.93 21.52 14.30
C GLN A 120 -11.17 22.77 13.43
N GLY A 121 -12.25 22.76 12.66
CA GLY A 121 -12.63 23.87 11.78
C GLY A 121 -11.82 24.00 10.48
N ALA A 122 -10.90 23.08 10.20
CA ALA A 122 -10.16 23.10 8.95
C ALA A 122 -11.05 22.77 7.74
N ASN A 123 -10.75 23.40 6.60
CA ASN A 123 -11.41 23.09 5.34
C ASN A 123 -10.85 21.79 4.74
N THR A 124 -11.67 20.76 4.68
CA THR A 124 -11.27 19.45 4.11
C THR A 124 -11.16 19.43 2.59
N ASP A 125 -11.73 20.43 1.89
CA ASP A 125 -11.63 20.52 0.42
C ASP A 125 -10.19 20.78 -0.06
N ILE A 126 -9.32 21.28 0.81
CA ILE A 126 -7.87 21.40 0.56
C ILE A 126 -7.27 20.06 0.13
N ALA A 127 -7.73 18.96 0.72
CA ALA A 127 -7.25 17.62 0.37
C ALA A 127 -7.61 17.21 -1.06
N LEU A 128 -8.71 17.71 -1.63
CA LEU A 128 -9.09 17.39 -3.02
C LEU A 128 -8.04 17.89 -4.01
N GLU A 129 -7.59 19.14 -3.85
CA GLU A 129 -6.56 19.73 -4.70
C GLU A 129 -5.22 19.04 -4.50
N PHE A 130 -4.84 18.81 -3.24
CA PHE A 130 -3.60 18.10 -2.91
C PHE A 130 -3.54 16.72 -3.58
N PHE A 131 -4.56 15.88 -3.40
CA PHE A 131 -4.58 14.53 -3.97
C PHE A 131 -4.73 14.53 -5.48
N LYS A 132 -5.40 15.54 -6.06
CA LYS A 132 -5.45 15.68 -7.51
C LYS A 132 -4.07 15.94 -8.08
N GLN A 133 -3.32 16.85 -7.49
CA GLN A 133 -1.99 17.25 -7.95
C GLN A 133 -1.02 16.06 -7.91
N ILE A 134 -0.94 15.32 -6.81
CA ILE A 134 -0.04 14.16 -6.70
C ILE A 134 -0.52 12.96 -7.52
N GLY A 135 -1.82 12.77 -7.65
CA GLY A 135 -2.41 11.73 -8.48
C GLY A 135 -2.15 11.94 -9.96
N ASP A 136 -2.37 13.15 -10.47
CA ASP A 136 -2.11 13.48 -11.87
C ASP A 136 -0.62 13.31 -12.21
N PHE A 137 0.27 13.76 -11.33
CA PHE A 137 1.72 13.54 -11.48
C PHE A 137 2.08 12.05 -11.49
N ALA A 138 1.49 11.25 -10.59
CA ALA A 138 1.71 9.80 -10.58
C ALA A 138 1.26 9.14 -11.89
N PHE A 139 0.13 9.56 -12.46
CA PHE A 139 -0.36 9.05 -13.73
C PHE A 139 0.61 9.36 -14.88
N GLU A 140 1.14 10.57 -14.96
CA GLU A 140 2.12 10.99 -15.98
C GLU A 140 3.40 10.13 -15.92
N HIS A 141 3.78 9.66 -14.73
CA HIS A 141 4.93 8.78 -14.49
C HIS A 141 4.59 7.28 -14.47
N GLY A 142 3.41 6.91 -14.92
CA GLY A 142 3.00 5.52 -15.11
C GLY A 142 2.82 4.72 -13.84
N THR A 143 2.50 5.38 -12.72
CA THR A 143 2.18 4.77 -11.43
C THR A 143 0.89 5.33 -10.84
N ASN A 144 0.50 4.91 -9.63
CA ASN A 144 -0.69 5.39 -8.94
C ASN A 144 -0.40 5.67 -7.47
N ILE A 145 -0.99 6.73 -6.94
CA ILE A 145 -1.17 6.91 -5.50
C ILE A 145 -2.43 6.13 -5.09
N ALA A 146 -2.29 5.15 -4.24
CA ALA A 146 -3.42 4.34 -3.76
C ALA A 146 -3.77 4.76 -2.32
N LEU A 147 -4.84 5.53 -2.19
CA LEU A 147 -5.32 6.01 -0.89
C LEU A 147 -5.86 4.84 -0.07
N GLU A 148 -5.34 4.71 1.14
CA GLU A 148 -5.73 3.66 2.06
C GLU A 148 -6.60 4.22 3.18
N PRO A 149 -7.79 3.62 3.45
CA PRO A 149 -8.54 3.94 4.65
C PRO A 149 -7.77 3.50 5.89
N ASN A 150 -7.71 4.37 6.90
CA ASN A 150 -7.11 4.00 8.18
C ASN A 150 -8.12 4.22 9.32
N PRO A 151 -8.43 3.19 10.11
CA PRO A 151 -9.37 3.31 11.21
C PRO A 151 -8.82 4.19 12.34
N VAL A 152 -9.70 4.61 13.24
CA VAL A 152 -9.37 5.51 14.35
C VAL A 152 -8.27 4.97 15.28
N ILE A 153 -8.03 3.66 15.30
CA ILE A 153 -6.94 3.05 16.11
C ILE A 153 -5.55 3.51 15.68
N TYR A 154 -5.39 4.05 14.46
CA TYR A 154 -4.13 4.64 13.98
C TYR A 154 -4.05 6.17 14.23
N ASN A 155 -4.91 6.71 15.12
CA ASN A 155 -4.92 8.11 15.53
C ASN A 155 -5.12 9.09 14.36
N THR A 156 -6.03 8.76 13.46
CA THR A 156 -6.46 9.65 12.38
C THR A 156 -7.98 9.84 12.39
N ASN A 157 -8.44 10.99 11.94
CA ASN A 157 -9.84 11.37 11.84
C ASN A 157 -10.30 11.69 10.41
N PHE A 158 -9.49 11.30 9.40
CA PHE A 158 -9.79 11.57 8.00
C PHE A 158 -9.74 10.30 7.17
N LEU A 159 -10.84 10.00 6.47
CA LEU A 159 -11.02 8.81 5.61
C LEU A 159 -10.76 7.49 6.36
N ASN A 160 -11.53 7.29 7.41
CA ASN A 160 -11.42 6.12 8.28
C ASN A 160 -12.06 4.86 7.69
N TYR A 161 -13.02 5.00 6.75
CA TYR A 161 -13.78 3.90 6.16
C TYR A 161 -13.46 3.72 4.68
N THR A 162 -13.50 2.48 4.21
CA THR A 162 -13.25 2.12 2.81
C THR A 162 -14.19 2.85 1.85
N LYS A 163 -15.48 2.92 2.19
CA LYS A 163 -16.47 3.65 1.38
C LYS A 163 -16.11 5.13 1.25
N ASP A 164 -15.72 5.77 2.34
CA ASP A 164 -15.40 7.21 2.34
C ASP A 164 -14.16 7.49 1.48
N CYS A 165 -13.15 6.62 1.54
CA CYS A 165 -11.98 6.69 0.63
C CYS A 165 -12.40 6.56 -0.83
N CYS A 166 -13.24 5.60 -1.17
CA CYS A 166 -13.71 5.40 -2.53
C CYS A 166 -14.49 6.61 -3.07
N GLU A 167 -15.40 7.16 -2.28
CA GLU A 167 -16.17 8.35 -2.68
C GLU A 167 -15.27 9.60 -2.77
N PHE A 168 -14.28 9.73 -1.89
CA PHE A 168 -13.29 10.80 -1.96
C PHE A 168 -12.44 10.70 -3.24
N VAL A 169 -11.95 9.52 -3.60
CA VAL A 169 -11.18 9.29 -4.84
C VAL A 169 -12.01 9.65 -6.07
N LYS A 170 -13.29 9.30 -6.11
CA LYS A 170 -14.20 9.74 -7.18
C LYS A 170 -14.33 11.26 -7.25
N LYS A 171 -14.46 11.93 -6.09
CA LYS A 171 -14.60 13.39 -6.03
C LYS A 171 -13.33 14.11 -6.49
N VAL A 172 -12.14 13.55 -6.21
CA VAL A 172 -10.86 14.09 -6.68
C VAL A 172 -10.72 14.02 -8.19
N ASP A 173 -11.26 12.97 -8.81
CA ASP A 173 -11.26 12.77 -10.27
C ASP A 173 -9.86 12.87 -10.89
N SER A 174 -8.91 12.10 -10.36
CA SER A 174 -7.57 11.92 -10.93
C SER A 174 -7.38 10.49 -11.40
N LYS A 175 -6.85 10.30 -12.60
CA LYS A 175 -6.58 8.97 -13.17
C LYS A 175 -5.54 8.19 -12.39
N GLY A 176 -4.59 8.89 -11.78
CA GLY A 176 -3.52 8.29 -10.97
C GLY A 176 -3.83 8.22 -9.48
N LEU A 177 -5.03 8.60 -9.04
CA LEU A 177 -5.47 8.38 -7.67
C LEU A 177 -6.41 7.16 -7.63
N LYS A 178 -6.04 6.17 -6.86
CA LYS A 178 -6.73 4.89 -6.69
C LYS A 178 -6.97 4.60 -5.21
N VAL A 179 -7.47 3.41 -4.92
CA VAL A 179 -7.70 2.94 -3.56
C VAL A 179 -6.86 1.69 -3.29
N ASN A 180 -6.18 1.69 -2.15
CA ASN A 180 -5.63 0.49 -1.53
C ASN A 180 -6.65 -0.07 -0.55
N ILE A 181 -7.16 -1.26 -0.81
CA ILE A 181 -8.05 -1.94 0.14
C ILE A 181 -7.19 -2.51 1.27
N ASP A 182 -7.52 -2.19 2.51
CA ASP A 182 -6.89 -2.76 3.69
C ASP A 182 -7.86 -3.62 4.48
N MET A 183 -7.60 -4.93 4.54
CA MET A 183 -8.50 -5.86 5.23
C MET A 183 -8.49 -5.66 6.74
N GLY A 184 -7.38 -5.22 7.33
CA GLY A 184 -7.31 -4.87 8.75
C GLY A 184 -8.28 -3.74 9.11
N THR A 185 -8.38 -2.72 8.25
CA THR A 185 -9.38 -1.65 8.35
C THR A 185 -10.79 -2.18 8.24
N MET A 186 -11.07 -3.00 7.22
CA MET A 186 -12.41 -3.55 7.01
C MET A 186 -12.86 -4.43 8.19
N ILE A 187 -11.97 -5.26 8.72
CA ILE A 187 -12.25 -6.11 9.89
C ILE A 187 -12.52 -5.24 11.13
N TYR A 188 -11.67 -4.26 11.41
CA TYR A 188 -11.83 -3.37 12.55
C TYR A 188 -13.16 -2.61 12.51
N ASN A 189 -13.49 -2.05 11.35
CA ASN A 189 -14.70 -1.26 11.13
C ASN A 189 -15.96 -2.11 10.90
N LYS A 190 -15.83 -3.45 10.86
CA LYS A 190 -16.91 -4.37 10.50
C LYS A 190 -17.55 -4.06 9.14
N GLU A 191 -16.72 -3.65 8.19
CA GLU A 191 -17.14 -3.37 6.82
C GLU A 191 -17.31 -4.67 6.02
N ASN A 192 -18.23 -4.65 5.05
CA ASN A 192 -18.46 -5.81 4.21
C ASN A 192 -17.50 -5.81 3.01
N PRO A 193 -16.68 -6.87 2.79
CA PRO A 193 -15.77 -6.96 1.65
C PRO A 193 -16.45 -6.86 0.27
N HIS A 194 -17.79 -6.98 0.19
CA HIS A 194 -18.52 -6.72 -1.06
C HIS A 194 -18.36 -5.29 -1.59
N LEU A 195 -17.94 -4.33 -0.76
CA LEU A 195 -17.56 -2.98 -1.21
C LEU A 195 -16.50 -3.01 -2.31
N VAL A 196 -15.57 -3.97 -2.29
CA VAL A 196 -14.55 -4.15 -3.32
C VAL A 196 -15.17 -4.34 -4.70
N LYS A 197 -16.29 -5.08 -4.81
CA LYS A 197 -17.03 -5.24 -6.07
C LYS A 197 -17.65 -3.92 -6.53
N THR A 198 -18.23 -3.16 -5.61
CA THR A 198 -18.89 -1.87 -5.91
C THR A 198 -17.89 -0.87 -6.49
N TYR A 199 -16.67 -0.87 -5.97
CA TYR A 199 -15.62 0.10 -6.33
C TYR A 199 -14.46 -0.51 -7.13
N LYS A 200 -14.68 -1.65 -7.80
CA LYS A 200 -13.63 -2.42 -8.47
C LYS A 200 -12.73 -1.63 -9.43
N THR A 201 -13.25 -0.59 -10.07
CA THR A 201 -12.50 0.26 -11.01
C THR A 201 -11.52 1.22 -10.32
N LEU A 202 -11.69 1.43 -9.03
CA LEU A 202 -10.82 2.26 -8.20
C LEU A 202 -9.75 1.45 -7.49
N VAL A 203 -9.98 0.14 -7.27
CA VAL A 203 -9.07 -0.73 -6.50
C VAL A 203 -7.83 -1.04 -7.33
N ASN A 204 -6.66 -0.63 -6.83
CA ASN A 204 -5.37 -0.88 -7.47
C ASN A 204 -4.55 -1.96 -6.75
N HIS A 205 -4.69 -2.07 -5.44
CA HIS A 205 -3.91 -2.98 -4.60
C HIS A 205 -4.74 -3.41 -3.38
N ILE A 206 -4.43 -4.56 -2.80
CA ILE A 206 -5.15 -5.09 -1.65
C ILE A 206 -4.15 -5.59 -0.60
N HIS A 207 -4.26 -5.07 0.63
CA HIS A 207 -3.56 -5.60 1.78
C HIS A 207 -4.38 -6.70 2.46
N ILE A 208 -3.76 -7.87 2.58
CA ILE A 208 -4.20 -8.93 3.48
C ILE A 208 -3.52 -8.65 4.82
N SER A 209 -4.24 -8.04 5.72
CA SER A 209 -3.79 -7.49 7.00
C SER A 209 -4.80 -7.81 8.11
N TYR A 210 -4.39 -7.64 9.34
CA TYR A 210 -5.25 -7.75 10.53
C TYR A 210 -5.18 -6.45 11.34
N PRO A 211 -6.21 -6.06 12.13
CA PRO A 211 -6.17 -4.83 12.93
C PRO A 211 -4.88 -4.70 13.74
N ASN A 212 -4.34 -3.47 13.85
CA ASN A 212 -3.04 -3.16 14.48
C ASN A 212 -1.83 -3.84 13.80
N LEU A 213 -1.95 -4.21 12.52
CA LEU A 213 -0.91 -4.96 11.78
C LEU A 213 -0.48 -6.25 12.51
N GLU A 214 -1.37 -6.84 13.27
CA GLU A 214 -1.06 -8.09 13.96
C GLU A 214 -0.88 -9.25 12.99
N TYR A 215 -0.38 -10.37 13.52
CA TYR A 215 -0.24 -11.59 12.77
C TYR A 215 -1.57 -12.01 12.13
N ILE A 216 -1.53 -12.39 10.87
CA ILE A 216 -2.70 -12.76 10.08
C ILE A 216 -3.37 -14.01 10.67
N LYS A 217 -4.66 -13.92 10.88
CA LYS A 217 -5.49 -15.02 11.40
C LYS A 217 -6.61 -15.35 10.43
N PRO A 218 -6.97 -16.64 10.27
CA PRO A 218 -8.15 -17.03 9.49
C PRO A 218 -9.41 -16.29 9.98
N CYS A 219 -10.17 -15.72 9.05
CA CYS A 219 -11.42 -15.03 9.36
C CYS A 219 -12.41 -15.11 8.19
N GLY A 220 -13.69 -14.84 8.47
CA GLY A 220 -14.76 -14.90 7.49
C GLY A 220 -14.64 -13.82 6.41
N GLU A 221 -14.06 -12.68 6.75
CA GLU A 221 -13.83 -11.56 5.85
C GLU A 221 -12.90 -11.94 4.69
N TYR A 222 -11.84 -12.70 4.95
CA TYR A 222 -10.95 -13.21 3.89
C TYR A 222 -11.68 -14.19 2.96
N THR A 223 -12.52 -15.07 3.52
CA THR A 223 -13.34 -15.98 2.71
C THR A 223 -14.32 -15.21 1.82
N THR A 224 -14.90 -14.14 2.35
CA THR A 224 -15.80 -13.26 1.59
C THR A 224 -15.04 -12.51 0.50
N LEU A 225 -13.88 -11.95 0.84
CA LEU A 225 -13.01 -11.25 -0.12
C LEU A 225 -12.61 -12.17 -1.29
N LYS A 226 -12.15 -13.40 -1.01
CA LYS A 226 -11.83 -14.38 -2.06
C LYS A 226 -12.96 -14.54 -3.06
N LYS A 227 -14.20 -14.76 -2.55
CA LYS A 227 -15.40 -14.91 -3.41
C LYS A 227 -15.67 -13.65 -4.25
N VAL A 228 -15.43 -12.48 -3.68
CA VAL A 228 -15.59 -11.20 -4.39
C VAL A 228 -14.54 -11.06 -5.48
N LEU A 229 -13.26 -11.29 -5.17
CA LEU A 229 -12.16 -11.17 -6.12
C LEU A 229 -12.32 -12.09 -7.32
N SER A 230 -12.76 -13.33 -7.06
CA SER A 230 -13.07 -14.31 -8.11
C SER A 230 -14.21 -13.84 -9.04
N LYS A 231 -15.25 -13.16 -8.47
CA LYS A 231 -16.40 -12.68 -9.26
C LYS A 231 -16.12 -11.45 -10.10
N ILE A 232 -15.08 -10.69 -9.76
CA ILE A 232 -14.70 -9.46 -10.49
C ILE A 232 -13.49 -9.67 -11.39
N ASP A 233 -12.98 -10.91 -11.47
CA ASP A 233 -11.77 -11.28 -12.20
C ASP A 233 -10.58 -10.38 -11.83
N TYR A 234 -10.31 -10.25 -10.52
CA TYR A 234 -9.22 -9.40 -10.03
C TYR A 234 -7.87 -9.97 -10.44
N GLU A 235 -7.08 -9.17 -11.14
CA GLU A 235 -5.75 -9.54 -11.66
C GLU A 235 -4.59 -8.81 -10.97
N GLY A 236 -4.91 -8.00 -9.96
CA GLY A 236 -3.93 -7.24 -9.19
C GLY A 236 -3.21 -8.08 -8.13
N TYR A 237 -2.45 -7.39 -7.30
CA TYR A 237 -1.77 -8.00 -6.17
C TYR A 237 -2.66 -8.04 -4.94
N ILE A 238 -2.62 -9.17 -4.22
CA ILE A 238 -2.92 -9.24 -2.80
C ILE A 238 -1.59 -9.33 -2.05
N SER A 239 -1.33 -8.40 -1.17
CA SER A 239 -0.06 -8.27 -0.46
C SER A 239 -0.27 -8.45 1.04
N ILE A 240 0.48 -9.34 1.64
CA ILE A 240 0.46 -9.53 3.09
C ILE A 240 1.09 -8.32 3.75
N GLU A 241 0.37 -7.68 4.66
CA GLU A 241 0.89 -6.61 5.49
C GLU A 241 0.68 -6.94 6.98
N MET A 242 1.77 -7.09 7.69
CA MET A 242 1.78 -7.31 9.15
C MET A 242 3.04 -6.72 9.75
N LYS A 243 2.98 -6.36 11.04
CA LYS A 243 4.17 -5.91 11.77
C LYS A 243 5.24 -6.99 11.80
N LYS A 244 6.47 -6.56 11.98
CA LYS A 244 7.63 -7.42 12.11
C LYS A 244 7.39 -8.56 13.09
N GLN A 245 7.72 -9.77 12.66
CA GLN A 245 7.67 -10.98 13.47
C GLN A 245 9.06 -11.27 14.07
N ASP A 246 9.05 -11.85 15.25
CA ASP A 246 10.23 -12.30 16.00
C ASP A 246 10.82 -13.61 15.46
N ASP A 247 10.04 -14.35 14.67
CA ASP A 247 10.40 -15.63 14.08
C ASP A 247 10.09 -15.61 12.59
N ILE A 248 11.12 -15.81 11.77
CA ILE A 248 10.99 -15.84 10.32
C ILE A 248 10.06 -16.96 9.83
N GLN A 249 9.94 -18.06 10.58
CA GLN A 249 9.03 -19.15 10.23
C GLN A 249 7.58 -18.69 10.27
N LYS A 250 7.19 -17.82 11.20
CA LYS A 250 5.84 -17.23 11.23
C LYS A 250 5.54 -16.45 9.96
N VAL A 251 6.52 -15.73 9.42
CA VAL A 251 6.35 -14.99 8.16
C VAL A 251 6.12 -15.95 7.00
N LYS A 252 6.91 -17.03 6.92
CA LYS A 252 6.76 -18.08 5.91
C LYS A 252 5.40 -18.76 6.01
N ASP A 253 4.96 -19.09 7.22
CA ASP A 253 3.65 -19.70 7.48
C ASP A 253 2.50 -18.79 7.04
N ALA A 254 2.59 -17.48 7.27
CA ALA A 254 1.61 -16.52 6.80
C ALA A 254 1.52 -16.49 5.26
N VAL A 255 2.66 -16.54 4.58
CA VAL A 255 2.70 -16.61 3.10
C VAL A 255 2.00 -17.88 2.59
N LEU A 256 2.33 -19.04 3.16
CA LEU A 256 1.72 -20.32 2.77
C LEU A 256 0.22 -20.33 3.06
N TYR A 257 -0.19 -19.80 4.22
CA TYR A 257 -1.61 -19.66 4.58
C TYR A 257 -2.37 -18.82 3.55
N VAL A 258 -1.88 -17.62 3.22
CA VAL A 258 -2.58 -16.73 2.29
C VAL A 258 -2.66 -17.34 0.90
N LYS A 259 -1.59 -17.96 0.40
CA LYS A 259 -1.62 -18.68 -0.88
C LYS A 259 -2.60 -19.86 -0.92
N GLY A 260 -2.82 -20.54 0.19
CA GLY A 260 -3.81 -21.61 0.30
C GLY A 260 -5.24 -21.09 0.50
N ALA A 261 -5.38 -19.92 1.12
CA ALA A 261 -6.67 -19.31 1.41
C ALA A 261 -7.29 -18.61 0.19
N PHE A 262 -6.51 -18.04 -0.71
CA PHE A 262 -6.93 -17.29 -1.90
C PHE A 262 -6.60 -18.03 -3.19
#